data_8ada77e9342a28cc83d02035a432d0df
#
_entry.id   8ada77e9342a28cc83d02035a432d0df
#
_cell.length_a   1.000
_cell.length_b   1.000
_cell.length_c   1.000
_cell.angle_alpha   90.00
_cell.angle_beta   90.00
_cell.angle_gamma   90.00
#
_symmetry.space_group_name_H-M   'P 1'
#
loop_
_entity.id
_entity.type
_entity.pdbx_description
1 polymer ?
#
loop_
_entity_poly.entity_id
_entity_poly.type
_entity_poly.pdbx_seq_one_letter_code
_entity_poly.pdbx_strand_id
1 'polypeptide(L)' 'MSLCPSGIACPEIAIREDGVRIGETGNEAVLRREEWNVPADLIASGQLTRL' A
#
# COMPACT_ATOMS: atom_id res chain seq x y z
N MET A 1 4.14 -7.07 4.06
CA MET A 1 2.81 -7.67 3.85
C MET A 1 2.59 -7.89 2.37
N SER A 2 2.39 -9.12 1.96
CA SER A 2 2.20 -9.43 0.54
C SER A 2 0.80 -9.05 0.07
N LEU A 3 0.72 -8.53 -1.15
CA LEU A 3 -0.56 -8.17 -1.77
C LEU A 3 -1.10 -9.27 -2.67
N CYS A 4 -0.42 -10.40 -2.74
CA CYS A 4 -0.79 -11.49 -3.63
C CYS A 4 -1.41 -12.64 -2.83
N PRO A 5 -2.61 -13.11 -3.19
CA PRO A 5 -3.21 -14.23 -2.50
C PRO A 5 -2.35 -15.51 -2.54
N SER A 6 -1.59 -15.71 -3.61
CA SER A 6 -0.71 -16.87 -3.75
C SER A 6 0.62 -16.70 -3.02
N GLY A 7 1.01 -15.47 -2.71
CA GLY A 7 2.25 -15.17 -2.01
C GLY A 7 3.52 -15.35 -2.82
N ILE A 8 3.44 -15.43 -4.14
CA ILE A 8 4.60 -15.64 -5.01
C ILE A 8 4.85 -14.38 -5.84
N ALA A 9 6.08 -13.82 -5.72
CA ALA A 9 6.60 -12.71 -6.54
C ALA A 9 5.58 -11.58 -6.72
N CYS A 10 4.96 -11.13 -5.64
CA CYS A 10 3.91 -10.14 -5.69
C CYS A 10 4.32 -8.85 -5.01
N PRO A 11 3.67 -7.73 -5.35
CA PRO A 11 3.91 -6.47 -4.64
C PRO A 11 3.65 -6.61 -3.15
N GLU A 12 4.32 -5.78 -2.38
CA GLU A 12 4.18 -5.78 -0.93
C GLU A 12 3.89 -4.38 -0.42
N ILE A 13 3.27 -4.30 0.74
CA ILE A 13 3.13 -3.07 1.49
C ILE A 13 3.99 -3.18 2.74
N ALA A 14 4.86 -2.19 2.95
CA ALA A 14 5.67 -2.10 4.16
C ALA A 14 5.35 -0.80 4.86
N ILE A 15 4.82 -0.89 6.08
CA ILE A 15 4.50 0.28 6.90
C ILE A 15 5.71 0.59 7.76
N ARG A 16 6.17 1.84 7.67
CA ARG A 16 7.33 2.35 8.39
C ARG A 16 6.94 3.60 9.19
N GLU A 17 7.84 4.04 10.06
CA GLU A 17 7.60 5.25 10.85
C GLU A 17 7.46 6.50 9.98
N ASP A 18 8.21 6.55 8.88
CA ASP A 18 8.23 7.71 7.98
C ASP A 18 7.22 7.61 6.84
N GLY A 19 6.51 6.49 6.72
CA GLY A 19 5.52 6.32 5.65
C GLY A 19 5.32 4.88 5.26
N VAL A 20 4.90 4.70 4.02
CA VAL A 20 4.56 3.38 3.48
C VAL A 20 5.27 3.16 2.16
N ARG A 21 5.77 1.96 1.95
CA ARG A 21 6.36 1.55 0.68
C ARG A 21 5.49 0.48 0.06
N ILE A 22 5.15 0.67 -1.22
CA ILE A 22 4.29 -0.25 -1.96
C ILE A 22 5.00 -0.65 -3.25
N GLY A 23 5.11 -1.92 -3.51
CA GLY A 23 5.69 -2.41 -4.75
C GLY A 23 6.57 -3.61 -4.56
N GLU A 24 7.41 -3.84 -5.54
CA GLU A 24 8.37 -4.95 -5.56
C GLU A 24 9.77 -4.42 -5.32
N THR A 25 10.69 -5.31 -4.92
CA THR A 25 12.09 -4.96 -4.74
C THR A 25 12.63 -4.27 -6.00
N GLY A 26 13.19 -3.09 -5.83
CA GLY A 26 13.73 -2.30 -6.94
C GLY A 26 12.70 -1.51 -7.73
N ASN A 27 11.42 -1.61 -7.37
CA ASN A 27 10.35 -0.89 -8.06
C ASN A 27 9.24 -0.57 -7.08
N GLU A 28 9.53 0.35 -6.15
CA GLU A 28 8.61 0.69 -5.08
C GLU A 28 8.19 2.14 -5.15
N ALA A 29 6.91 2.39 -4.82
CA ALA A 29 6.41 3.73 -4.56
C ALA A 29 6.55 4.01 -3.07
N VAL A 30 7.01 5.22 -2.74
CA VAL A 30 7.17 5.65 -1.35
C VAL A 30 6.16 6.75 -1.07
N LEU A 31 5.32 6.52 -0.07
CA LEU A 31 4.29 7.47 0.34
C LEU A 31 4.62 7.95 1.75
N ARG A 32 4.54 9.26 1.97
CA ARG A 32 4.65 9.81 3.31
C ARG A 32 3.38 9.48 4.09
N ARG A 33 3.42 9.65 5.41
CA ARG A 33 2.29 9.28 6.27
C ARG A 33 1.00 9.97 5.86
N GLU A 34 1.05 11.27 5.63
CA GLU A 34 -0.12 12.03 5.20
C GLU A 34 -0.61 11.62 3.82
N GLU A 35 0.30 11.21 2.95
CA GLU A 35 -0.08 10.71 1.62
C GLU A 35 -0.75 9.35 1.69
N TRP A 36 -0.27 8.49 2.58
CA TRP A 36 -0.88 7.18 2.79
C TRP A 36 -2.27 7.29 3.39
N ASN A 37 -2.48 8.28 4.27
CA ASN A 37 -3.76 8.45 4.93
C ASN A 37 -4.88 8.83 3.95
N VAL A 38 -4.55 9.41 2.81
CA VAL A 38 -5.55 9.74 1.80
C VAL A 38 -6.24 8.49 1.26
N PRO A 39 -5.54 7.50 0.69
CA PRO A 39 -6.22 6.28 0.23
C PRO A 39 -6.84 5.49 1.38
N ALA A 40 -6.24 5.52 2.57
CA ALA A 40 -6.82 4.84 3.72
C ALA A 40 -8.20 5.42 4.08
N ASP A 41 -8.31 6.75 4.07
CA ASP A 41 -9.59 7.42 4.33
C ASP A 41 -10.60 7.18 3.22
N LEU A 42 -10.15 7.13 1.97
CA LEU A 42 -11.02 6.84 0.82
C LEU A 42 -11.60 5.44 0.90
N ILE A 43 -10.82 4.47 1.37
CA ILE A 43 -11.30 3.11 1.57
C ILE A 43 -12.31 3.08 2.70
N ALA A 44 -12.01 3.75 3.81
CA ALA A 44 -12.90 3.78 4.97
C ALA A 44 -14.24 4.44 4.65
N SER A 45 -14.24 5.44 3.77
CA SER A 45 -15.46 6.14 3.37
C SER A 45 -16.23 5.47 2.23
N GLY A 46 -15.66 4.43 1.63
CA GLY A 46 -16.27 3.70 0.54
C GLY A 46 -16.04 4.30 -0.84
N GLN A 47 -15.21 5.32 -0.96
CA GLN A 47 -14.89 5.92 -2.26
C GLN A 47 -13.91 5.07 -3.06
N LEU A 48 -13.00 4.37 -2.38
CA LEU A 48 -12.14 3.36 -2.97
C LEU A 48 -12.60 1.99 -2.48
N THR A 49 -12.99 1.14 -3.40
CA THR A 49 -13.51 -0.17 -3.06
C THR A 49 -12.80 -1.25 -3.84
N ARG A 50 -13.03 -2.50 -3.45
CA ARG A 50 -12.52 -3.64 -4.20
C ARG A 50 -13.19 -3.71 -5.58
N LEU A 51 -12.50 -4.29 -6.51
CA LEU A 51 -12.99 -4.45 -7.88
C LEU A 51 -13.88 -5.69 -8.04
#